data_b8ff7940a05c94c4af04b706f342deaf
#
_entry.id   b8ff7940a05c94c4af04b706f342deaf
#
_cell.length_a   1.000
_cell.length_b   1.000
_cell.length_c   1.000
_cell.angle_alpha   90.00
_cell.angle_beta   90.00
_cell.angle_gamma   90.00
#
_symmetry.space_group_name_H-M   'P 1'
#
loop_
_entity.id
_entity.type
_entity.pdbx_description
1 polymer ?
#
loop_
_entity_poly.entity_id
_entity_poly.type
_entity_poly.pdbx_seq_one_letter_code
_entity_poly.pdbx_strand_id
1 'polypeptide(L)'
;LRAAREERPRPRRDEKVLAGWNGLAVAALAEGALVLGDDRWADLATDALEFIHERLWDPDADLDGVETDAGGPTGRLQRRWKDGDAGIEGYLEDYAFLGRGALACYEATGDVEHLAFALDLARCIEAAFWDADRGTLYFTPAGGESLVARPQELGDSSTPSSAGVAARLLADLDGFVPHDRFR
;
A
#
# COMPACT_ATOMS: atom_id res chain seq x y z
N LEU A 1 28.94 17.17 -11.83
CA LEU A 1 27.74 16.87 -12.60
C LEU A 1 26.48 17.44 -11.97
N ARG A 2 26.24 17.21 -10.65
CA ARG A 2 25.05 17.70 -9.96
C ARG A 2 24.95 19.23 -10.01
N ALA A 3 26.00 19.96 -9.65
CA ALA A 3 26.03 21.43 -9.68
C ALA A 3 25.72 21.99 -11.09
N ALA A 4 26.36 21.46 -12.15
CA ALA A 4 26.09 21.87 -13.52
C ALA A 4 24.64 21.57 -13.98
N ARG A 5 24.00 20.52 -13.43
CA ARG A 5 22.60 20.22 -13.70
C ARG A 5 21.66 21.18 -12.98
N GLU A 6 22.03 21.65 -11.80
CA GLU A 6 21.22 22.58 -11.00
C GLU A 6 21.13 23.98 -11.60
N GLU A 7 22.09 24.36 -12.46
CA GLU A 7 22.08 25.61 -13.21
C GLU A 7 21.09 25.61 -14.41
N ARG A 8 20.57 24.44 -14.81
CA ARG A 8 19.64 24.32 -15.92
C ARG A 8 18.20 24.58 -15.50
N PRO A 9 17.35 25.19 -16.36
CA PRO A 9 15.92 25.25 -16.12
C PRO A 9 15.37 23.86 -15.86
N ARG A 10 14.71 23.67 -14.72
CA ARG A 10 14.12 22.38 -14.37
C ARG A 10 12.76 22.22 -15.03
N PRO A 11 12.40 21.01 -15.51
CA PRO A 11 11.03 20.72 -15.90
C PRO A 11 10.11 20.88 -14.68
N ARG A 12 8.82 21.11 -14.94
CA ARG A 12 7.82 21.16 -13.88
C ARG A 12 7.82 19.81 -13.14
N ARG A 13 7.94 19.86 -11.81
CA ARG A 13 7.81 18.69 -10.97
C ARG A 13 6.31 18.40 -10.73
N ASP A 14 5.89 17.16 -10.85
CA ASP A 14 4.59 16.72 -10.34
C ASP A 14 4.72 16.52 -8.82
N GLU A 15 3.98 17.30 -8.06
CA GLU A 15 4.06 17.33 -6.59
C GLU A 15 3.11 16.33 -5.93
N LYS A 16 2.56 15.39 -6.69
CA LYS A 16 1.70 14.35 -6.12
C LYS A 16 2.51 13.38 -5.27
N VAL A 17 1.97 13.06 -4.10
CA VAL A 17 2.38 11.91 -3.29
C VAL A 17 1.45 10.77 -3.63
N LEU A 18 1.96 9.66 -4.12
CA LEU A 18 1.19 8.47 -4.49
C LEU A 18 1.41 7.38 -3.43
N ALA A 19 0.32 6.82 -2.89
CA ALA A 19 0.37 5.81 -1.83
C ALA A 19 1.22 4.61 -2.21
N GLY A 20 0.94 3.99 -3.36
CA GLY A 20 1.67 2.80 -3.81
C GLY A 20 3.16 3.05 -4.05
N TRP A 21 3.53 4.14 -4.70
CA TRP A 21 4.95 4.43 -4.97
C TRP A 21 5.74 4.73 -3.70
N ASN A 22 5.11 5.41 -2.74
CA ASN A 22 5.71 5.60 -1.42
C ASN A 22 5.79 4.28 -0.66
N GLY A 23 4.80 3.38 -0.77
CA GLY A 23 4.86 2.04 -0.20
C GLY A 23 6.09 1.24 -0.67
N LEU A 24 6.41 1.29 -1.98
CA LEU A 24 7.63 0.67 -2.51
C LEU A 24 8.90 1.32 -1.95
N ALA A 25 8.94 2.65 -1.85
CA ALA A 25 10.08 3.37 -1.28
C ALA A 25 10.26 3.07 0.21
N VAL A 26 9.17 3.05 0.97
CA VAL A 26 9.14 2.70 2.40
C VAL A 26 9.71 1.29 2.62
N ALA A 27 9.24 0.30 1.85
CA ALA A 27 9.76 -1.06 1.93
C ALA A 27 11.28 -1.11 1.67
N ALA A 28 11.74 -0.44 0.61
CA ALA A 28 13.15 -0.43 0.26
C ALA A 28 14.03 0.27 1.33
N LEU A 29 13.53 1.34 1.95
CA LEU A 29 14.23 2.06 3.02
C LEU A 29 14.30 1.20 4.30
N ALA A 30 13.19 0.59 4.71
CA ALA A 30 13.12 -0.27 5.89
C ALA A 30 14.03 -1.50 5.75
N GLU A 31 13.96 -2.20 4.61
CA GLU A 31 14.85 -3.32 4.30
C GLU A 31 16.32 -2.86 4.23
N GLY A 32 16.56 -1.67 3.67
CA GLY A 32 17.89 -1.05 3.63
C GLY A 32 18.46 -0.78 5.01
N ALA A 33 17.63 -0.36 5.97
CA ALA A 33 18.03 -0.16 7.37
C ALA A 33 18.58 -1.45 8.00
N LEU A 34 17.86 -2.56 7.81
CA LEU A 34 18.27 -3.88 8.32
C LEU A 34 19.58 -4.35 7.68
N VAL A 35 19.71 -4.22 6.36
CA VAL A 35 20.90 -4.72 5.63
C VAL A 35 22.14 -3.89 5.91
N LEU A 36 21.99 -2.57 6.02
CA LEU A 36 23.10 -1.62 6.21
C LEU A 36 23.44 -1.37 7.68
N GLY A 37 22.52 -1.73 8.61
CA GLY A 37 22.67 -1.47 10.04
C GLY A 37 22.65 0.05 10.35
N ASP A 38 21.81 0.81 9.66
CA ASP A 38 21.73 2.26 9.76
C ASP A 38 20.29 2.71 9.98
N ASP A 39 19.98 3.05 11.24
CA ASP A 39 18.62 3.40 11.70
C ASP A 39 18.03 4.63 10.99
N ARG A 40 18.85 5.50 10.41
CA ARG A 40 18.37 6.67 9.65
C ARG A 40 17.48 6.28 8.47
N TRP A 41 17.66 5.09 7.91
CA TRP A 41 16.80 4.58 6.84
C TRP A 41 15.45 4.11 7.38
N ALA A 42 15.45 3.53 8.59
CA ALA A 42 14.20 3.17 9.27
C ALA A 42 13.39 4.42 9.64
N ASP A 43 14.05 5.46 10.18
CA ASP A 43 13.40 6.74 10.51
C ASP A 43 12.74 7.36 9.26
N LEU A 44 13.44 7.38 8.11
CA LEU A 44 12.89 7.90 6.86
C LEU A 44 11.71 7.05 6.33
N ALA A 45 11.76 5.73 6.53
CA ALA A 45 10.68 4.83 6.14
C ALA A 45 9.43 5.08 6.98
N THR A 46 9.59 5.18 8.31
CA THR A 46 8.49 5.42 9.24
C THR A 46 7.87 6.78 9.06
N ASP A 47 8.66 7.85 8.92
CA ASP A 47 8.16 9.20 8.64
C ASP A 47 7.28 9.24 7.38
N ALA A 48 7.72 8.55 6.32
CA ALA A 48 6.95 8.46 5.07
C ALA A 48 5.68 7.63 5.22
N LEU A 49 5.72 6.52 5.98
CA LEU A 49 4.57 5.67 6.25
C LEU A 49 3.53 6.41 7.10
N GLU A 50 3.97 7.10 8.16
CA GLU A 50 3.10 7.91 9.03
C GLU A 50 2.40 9.02 8.24
N PHE A 51 3.13 9.72 7.37
CA PHE A 51 2.52 10.73 6.49
C PHE A 51 1.38 10.14 5.65
N ILE A 52 1.58 8.96 5.04
CA ILE A 52 0.55 8.30 4.23
C ILE A 52 -0.63 7.89 5.12
N HIS A 53 -0.36 7.30 6.27
CA HIS A 53 -1.38 6.88 7.23
C HIS A 53 -2.25 8.08 7.69
N GLU A 54 -1.63 9.19 8.06
CA GLU A 54 -2.36 10.38 8.51
C GLU A 54 -3.16 11.10 7.41
N ARG A 55 -2.69 11.05 6.16
CA ARG A 55 -3.21 11.90 5.08
C ARG A 55 -4.04 11.17 4.04
N LEU A 56 -3.82 9.87 3.87
CA LEU A 56 -4.43 9.08 2.81
C LEU A 56 -5.28 7.91 3.32
N TRP A 57 -5.16 7.54 4.59
CA TRP A 57 -5.93 6.47 5.21
C TRP A 57 -7.10 7.04 6.03
N ASP A 58 -8.30 6.52 5.81
CA ASP A 58 -9.48 6.79 6.61
C ASP A 58 -9.95 5.47 7.24
N PRO A 59 -9.67 5.26 8.55
CA PRO A 59 -9.95 3.99 9.23
C PRO A 59 -11.45 3.73 9.44
N ASP A 60 -12.27 4.77 9.41
CA ASP A 60 -13.71 4.70 9.69
C ASP A 60 -14.55 4.61 8.39
N ALA A 61 -13.91 4.74 7.23
CA ALA A 61 -14.63 4.68 5.96
C ALA A 61 -15.03 3.24 5.63
N ASP A 62 -16.28 3.07 5.22
CA ASP A 62 -16.75 1.82 4.63
C ASP A 62 -16.10 1.58 3.26
N LEU A 63 -15.84 0.31 2.95
CA LEU A 63 -15.48 -0.10 1.61
C LEU A 63 -16.75 -0.16 0.75
N ASP A 64 -16.88 0.78 -0.20
CA ASP A 64 -18.06 0.88 -1.06
C ASP A 64 -18.36 -0.46 -1.77
N GLY A 65 -19.62 -0.92 -1.69
CA GLY A 65 -20.08 -2.14 -2.35
C GLY A 65 -19.53 -3.46 -1.81
N VAL A 66 -18.84 -3.41 -0.68
CA VAL A 66 -18.38 -4.61 0.05
C VAL A 66 -19.36 -4.87 1.19
N GLU A 67 -20.15 -5.96 1.08
CA GLU A 67 -20.95 -6.42 2.22
C GLU A 67 -20.00 -7.04 3.25
N THR A 68 -19.78 -6.33 4.34
CA THR A 68 -19.04 -6.86 5.49
C THR A 68 -20.02 -7.30 6.57
N ASP A 69 -19.83 -8.50 7.08
CA ASP A 69 -20.50 -8.90 8.35
C ASP A 69 -20.09 -7.93 9.46
N ALA A 70 -20.91 -7.82 10.52
CA ALA A 70 -20.61 -6.94 11.65
C ALA A 70 -19.17 -7.23 12.18
N GLY A 71 -18.24 -6.31 11.99
CA GLY A 71 -16.82 -6.47 12.30
C GLY A 71 -15.92 -6.78 11.10
N GLY A 72 -16.42 -6.61 9.87
CA GLY A 72 -15.59 -6.64 8.66
C GLY A 72 -14.56 -5.51 8.61
N PRO A 73 -13.63 -5.56 7.64
CA PRO A 73 -12.60 -4.56 7.53
C PRO A 73 -13.23 -3.19 7.24
N THR A 74 -12.83 -2.21 8.03
CA THR A 74 -13.11 -0.80 7.81
C THR A 74 -11.82 -0.13 7.38
N GLY A 75 -11.95 0.94 6.64
CA GLY A 75 -10.84 1.76 6.22
C GLY A 75 -10.69 1.83 4.71
N ARG A 76 -10.38 3.00 4.24
CA ARG A 76 -10.20 3.29 2.82
C ARG A 76 -8.91 4.08 2.59
N LEU A 77 -8.12 3.60 1.63
CA LEU A 77 -6.91 4.27 1.20
C LEU A 77 -7.20 5.15 -0.02
N GLN A 78 -6.76 6.41 0.06
CA GLN A 78 -6.73 7.31 -1.09
C GLN A 78 -5.41 7.15 -1.83
N ARG A 79 -5.48 7.17 -3.16
CA ARG A 79 -4.32 6.97 -4.04
C ARG A 79 -3.30 8.10 -3.97
N ARG A 80 -3.77 9.34 -3.89
CA ARG A 80 -2.93 10.51 -4.04
C ARG A 80 -3.19 11.59 -2.99
N TRP A 81 -2.11 12.28 -2.60
CA TRP A 81 -2.13 13.54 -1.89
C TRP A 81 -1.52 14.65 -2.74
N LYS A 82 -2.16 15.83 -2.77
CA LYS A 82 -1.60 17.01 -3.41
C LYS A 82 -2.28 18.28 -2.89
N ASP A 83 -1.49 19.33 -2.60
CA ASP A 83 -1.98 20.67 -2.23
C ASP A 83 -2.99 20.66 -1.05
N GLY A 84 -2.80 19.76 -0.08
CA GLY A 84 -3.69 19.64 1.08
C GLY A 84 -4.90 18.74 0.87
N ASP A 85 -5.03 18.11 -0.29
CA ASP A 85 -6.18 17.29 -0.68
C ASP A 85 -5.80 15.84 -0.97
N ALA A 86 -6.53 14.90 -0.34
CA ALA A 86 -6.49 13.48 -0.65
C ALA A 86 -7.56 13.16 -1.70
N GLY A 87 -7.26 12.26 -2.62
CA GLY A 87 -8.24 11.92 -3.63
C GLY A 87 -7.87 10.73 -4.48
N ILE A 88 -8.87 10.26 -5.22
CA ILE A 88 -8.87 9.03 -6.00
C ILE A 88 -8.80 7.82 -5.06
N GLU A 89 -9.80 6.95 -5.12
CA GLU A 89 -9.81 5.70 -4.38
C GLU A 89 -8.59 4.85 -4.77
N GLY A 90 -7.97 4.21 -3.77
CA GLY A 90 -6.79 3.37 -3.98
C GLY A 90 -7.08 2.14 -4.83
N TYR A 91 -6.15 1.78 -5.69
CA TYR A 91 -6.16 0.54 -6.44
C TYR A 91 -5.40 -0.56 -5.68
N LEU A 92 -5.48 -1.80 -6.15
CA LEU A 92 -4.78 -2.92 -5.53
C LEU A 92 -3.28 -2.64 -5.28
N GLU A 93 -2.60 -1.98 -6.22
CA GLU A 93 -1.19 -1.61 -6.07
C GLU A 93 -0.93 -0.70 -4.87
N ASP A 94 -1.85 0.24 -4.59
CA ASP A 94 -1.69 1.17 -3.49
C ASP A 94 -1.76 0.43 -2.13
N TYR A 95 -2.73 -0.45 -1.96
CA TYR A 95 -2.87 -1.27 -0.75
C TYR A 95 -1.72 -2.28 -0.61
N ALA A 96 -1.39 -3.00 -1.69
CA ALA A 96 -0.37 -4.04 -1.64
C ALA A 96 1.03 -3.50 -1.36
N PHE A 97 1.41 -2.42 -2.06
CA PHE A 97 2.74 -1.83 -1.91
C PHE A 97 2.89 -1.13 -0.56
N LEU A 98 1.84 -0.42 -0.11
CA LEU A 98 1.87 0.22 1.20
C LEU A 98 1.85 -0.82 2.33
N GLY A 99 1.05 -1.89 2.21
CA GLY A 99 1.03 -2.99 3.16
C GLY A 99 2.39 -3.68 3.30
N ARG A 100 3.08 -3.91 2.17
CA ARG A 100 4.46 -4.42 2.20
C ARG A 100 5.42 -3.43 2.87
N GLY A 101 5.24 -2.13 2.62
CA GLY A 101 6.01 -1.07 3.29
C GLY A 101 5.80 -1.07 4.80
N ALA A 102 4.54 -1.14 5.25
CA ALA A 102 4.19 -1.18 6.67
C ALA A 102 4.76 -2.43 7.36
N LEU A 103 4.66 -3.60 6.72
CA LEU A 103 5.26 -4.83 7.24
C LEU A 103 6.79 -4.71 7.36
N ALA A 104 7.46 -4.14 6.35
CA ALA A 104 8.90 -3.92 6.40
C ALA A 104 9.32 -2.93 7.51
N CYS A 105 8.52 -1.88 7.78
CA CYS A 105 8.74 -1.00 8.92
C CYS A 105 8.63 -1.76 10.25
N TYR A 106 7.62 -2.63 10.40
CA TYR A 106 7.52 -3.50 11.57
C TYR A 106 8.76 -4.39 11.73
N GLU A 107 9.22 -5.03 10.66
CA GLU A 107 10.40 -5.88 10.67
C GLU A 107 11.67 -5.10 11.08
N ALA A 108 11.78 -3.84 10.66
CA ALA A 108 12.93 -2.98 10.97
C ALA A 108 12.90 -2.37 12.38
N THR A 109 11.72 -2.05 12.91
CA THR A 109 11.57 -1.28 14.15
C THR A 109 11.01 -2.09 15.32
N GLY A 110 10.27 -3.17 15.05
CA GLY A 110 9.50 -3.92 16.04
C GLY A 110 8.23 -3.20 16.52
N ASP A 111 7.86 -2.06 15.90
CA ASP A 111 6.66 -1.31 16.27
C ASP A 111 5.40 -2.01 15.75
N VAL A 112 4.55 -2.45 16.69
CA VAL A 112 3.34 -3.22 16.41
C VAL A 112 2.26 -2.41 15.69
N GLU A 113 2.29 -1.09 15.74
CA GLU A 113 1.35 -0.23 15.01
C GLU A 113 1.55 -0.38 13.50
N HIS A 114 2.78 -0.57 13.03
CA HIS A 114 3.07 -0.84 11.64
C HIS A 114 2.53 -2.20 11.18
N LEU A 115 2.62 -3.23 12.05
CA LEU A 115 2.02 -4.54 11.76
C LEU A 115 0.49 -4.45 11.73
N ALA A 116 -0.11 -3.71 12.66
CA ALA A 116 -1.56 -3.49 12.69
C ALA A 116 -2.04 -2.83 11.39
N PHE A 117 -1.34 -1.79 10.94
CA PHE A 117 -1.67 -1.12 9.68
C PHE A 117 -1.49 -2.04 8.46
N ALA A 118 -0.44 -2.86 8.42
CA ALA A 118 -0.27 -3.86 7.36
C ALA A 118 -1.43 -4.87 7.31
N LEU A 119 -1.93 -5.30 8.48
CA LEU A 119 -3.09 -6.20 8.60
C LEU A 119 -4.38 -5.52 8.14
N ASP A 120 -4.60 -4.25 8.46
CA ASP A 120 -5.79 -3.52 8.00
C ASP A 120 -5.81 -3.38 6.47
N LEU A 121 -4.67 -3.04 5.86
CA LEU A 121 -4.54 -3.00 4.41
C LEU A 121 -4.75 -4.38 3.77
N ALA A 122 -4.24 -5.45 4.38
CA ALA A 122 -4.44 -6.82 3.90
C ALA A 122 -5.91 -7.26 3.96
N ARG A 123 -6.63 -6.92 5.03
CA ARG A 123 -8.08 -7.17 5.14
C ARG A 123 -8.87 -6.44 4.06
N CYS A 124 -8.50 -5.20 3.75
CA CYS A 124 -9.10 -4.45 2.65
C CYS A 124 -8.81 -5.10 1.29
N ILE A 125 -7.61 -5.65 1.08
CA ILE A 125 -7.28 -6.39 -0.14
C ILE A 125 -8.22 -7.60 -0.29
N GLU A 126 -8.39 -8.41 0.76
CA GLU A 126 -9.31 -9.55 0.71
C GLU A 126 -10.76 -9.13 0.44
N ALA A 127 -11.23 -8.10 1.12
CA ALA A 127 -12.62 -7.71 1.06
C ALA A 127 -13.00 -7.06 -0.27
N ALA A 128 -12.13 -6.17 -0.79
CA ALA A 128 -12.49 -5.34 -1.94
C ALA A 128 -11.92 -5.83 -3.28
N PHE A 129 -10.84 -6.61 -3.27
CA PHE A 129 -10.14 -6.97 -4.51
C PHE A 129 -10.15 -8.46 -4.84
N TRP A 130 -10.38 -9.34 -3.85
CA TRP A 130 -10.41 -10.78 -4.05
C TRP A 130 -11.74 -11.28 -4.61
N ASP A 131 -11.68 -12.15 -5.61
CA ASP A 131 -12.81 -12.90 -6.17
C ASP A 131 -12.62 -14.38 -5.83
N ALA A 132 -13.36 -14.87 -4.84
CA ALA A 132 -13.26 -16.25 -4.38
C ALA A 132 -13.74 -17.27 -5.41
N ASP A 133 -14.71 -16.91 -6.26
CA ASP A 133 -15.25 -17.82 -7.29
C ASP A 133 -14.23 -18.08 -8.41
N ARG A 134 -13.40 -17.07 -8.70
CA ARG A 134 -12.38 -17.14 -9.75
C ARG A 134 -10.98 -17.38 -9.22
N GLY A 135 -10.76 -17.24 -7.91
CA GLY A 135 -9.46 -17.38 -7.28
C GLY A 135 -8.45 -16.35 -7.77
N THR A 136 -8.86 -15.09 -7.88
CA THR A 136 -8.03 -14.03 -8.46
C THR A 136 -8.23 -12.69 -7.78
N LEU A 137 -7.24 -11.80 -7.94
CA LEU A 137 -7.31 -10.41 -7.51
C LEU A 137 -7.57 -9.49 -8.70
N TYR A 138 -8.48 -8.54 -8.52
CA TYR A 138 -8.72 -7.47 -9.48
C TYR A 138 -7.93 -6.21 -9.10
N PHE A 139 -7.62 -5.39 -10.09
CA PHE A 139 -6.88 -4.14 -9.88
C PHE A 139 -7.72 -3.04 -9.23
N THR A 140 -9.03 -3.02 -9.52
CA THR A 140 -9.99 -2.05 -8.97
C THR A 140 -10.86 -2.68 -7.88
N PRO A 141 -11.28 -1.93 -6.86
CA PRO A 141 -12.14 -2.44 -5.79
C PRO A 141 -13.52 -2.86 -6.31
N ALA A 142 -14.21 -3.71 -5.55
CA ALA A 142 -15.51 -4.29 -5.95
C ALA A 142 -16.61 -3.24 -6.07
N GLY A 143 -16.63 -2.24 -5.17
CA GLY A 143 -17.65 -1.20 -5.12
C GLY A 143 -17.25 0.11 -5.79
N GLY A 144 -16.08 0.17 -6.41
CA GLY A 144 -15.56 1.37 -7.03
C GLY A 144 -16.32 1.78 -8.31
N GLU A 145 -15.73 2.68 -9.10
CA GLU A 145 -16.32 3.16 -10.36
C GLU A 145 -16.76 2.00 -11.24
N SER A 146 -18.01 2.06 -11.76
CA SER A 146 -18.56 1.03 -12.63
C SER A 146 -17.83 1.01 -13.97
N LEU A 147 -16.89 0.11 -14.12
CA LEU A 147 -16.15 -0.15 -15.35
C LEU A 147 -16.84 -1.22 -16.20
N VAL A 148 -16.61 -1.17 -17.51
CA VAL A 148 -17.09 -2.23 -18.46
C VAL A 148 -16.52 -3.61 -18.07
N ALA A 149 -15.28 -3.64 -17.53
CA ALA A 149 -14.65 -4.84 -16.97
C ALA A 149 -13.66 -4.43 -15.89
N ARG A 150 -13.56 -5.23 -14.82
CA ARG A 150 -12.51 -5.05 -13.80
C ARG A 150 -11.19 -5.59 -14.35
N PRO A 151 -10.13 -4.78 -14.45
CA PRO A 151 -8.84 -5.24 -14.96
C PRO A 151 -8.10 -6.10 -13.95
N GLN A 152 -7.19 -6.93 -14.45
CA GLN A 152 -6.24 -7.73 -13.68
C GLN A 152 -4.82 -7.37 -14.13
N GLU A 153 -3.93 -7.12 -13.19
CA GLU A 153 -2.51 -6.88 -13.45
C GLU A 153 -1.67 -8.01 -12.86
N LEU A 154 -1.42 -9.03 -13.70
CA LEU A 154 -0.71 -10.23 -13.28
C LEU A 154 0.79 -10.20 -13.62
N GLY A 155 1.23 -9.26 -14.44
CA GLY A 155 2.61 -9.15 -14.90
C GLY A 155 3.33 -7.93 -14.34
N ASP A 156 4.65 -8.05 -14.18
CA ASP A 156 5.51 -6.91 -13.87
C ASP A 156 5.59 -5.95 -15.06
N SER A 157 5.69 -4.66 -14.74
CA SER A 157 5.87 -3.60 -15.73
C SER A 157 6.98 -2.63 -15.25
N SER A 158 6.70 -1.31 -15.20
CA SER A 158 7.57 -0.34 -14.52
C SER A 158 7.51 -0.47 -12.99
N THR A 159 6.47 -1.08 -12.48
CA THR A 159 6.28 -1.48 -11.08
C THR A 159 6.05 -2.99 -11.00
N PRO A 160 6.28 -3.62 -9.84
CA PRO A 160 5.94 -5.03 -9.65
C PRO A 160 4.44 -5.28 -9.87
N SER A 161 4.08 -6.53 -10.18
CA SER A 161 2.69 -6.96 -10.24
C SER A 161 1.99 -6.71 -8.90
N SER A 162 0.90 -5.94 -8.92
CA SER A 162 0.11 -5.66 -7.72
C SER A 162 -0.47 -6.93 -7.10
N ALA A 163 -0.95 -7.85 -7.93
CA ALA A 163 -1.45 -9.15 -7.47
C ALA A 163 -0.33 -10.02 -6.87
N GLY A 164 0.87 -10.01 -7.45
CA GLY A 164 2.03 -10.73 -6.93
C GLY A 164 2.49 -10.21 -5.56
N VAL A 165 2.54 -8.88 -5.40
CA VAL A 165 2.91 -8.25 -4.12
C VAL A 165 1.82 -8.48 -3.07
N ALA A 166 0.54 -8.39 -3.43
CA ALA A 166 -0.57 -8.69 -2.53
C ALA A 166 -0.51 -10.14 -2.02
N ALA A 167 -0.34 -11.11 -2.93
CA ALA A 167 -0.23 -12.52 -2.54
C ALA A 167 0.97 -12.77 -1.61
N ARG A 168 2.10 -12.12 -1.87
CA ARG A 168 3.28 -12.19 -1.01
C ARG A 168 3.02 -11.58 0.37
N LEU A 169 2.39 -10.38 0.42
CA LEU A 169 2.03 -9.73 1.67
C LEU A 169 1.14 -10.61 2.53
N LEU A 170 0.08 -11.19 1.95
CA LEU A 170 -0.85 -12.08 2.65
C LEU A 170 -0.12 -13.33 3.21
N ALA A 171 0.76 -13.94 2.42
CA ALA A 171 1.55 -15.09 2.85
C ALA A 171 2.54 -14.75 3.98
N ASP A 172 3.20 -13.59 3.92
CA ASP A 172 4.12 -13.14 4.95
C ASP A 172 3.35 -12.84 6.26
N LEU A 173 2.18 -12.20 6.19
CA LEU A 173 1.34 -11.89 7.35
C LEU A 173 0.76 -13.14 8.02
N ASP A 174 0.44 -14.23 7.28
CA ASP A 174 0.00 -15.51 7.87
C ASP A 174 1.08 -16.10 8.81
N GLY A 175 2.35 -15.79 8.58
CA GLY A 175 3.46 -16.17 9.45
C GLY A 175 3.49 -15.44 10.79
N PHE A 176 2.95 -14.22 10.86
CA PHE A 176 2.89 -13.42 12.10
C PHE A 176 1.57 -13.60 12.85
N VAL A 177 0.48 -13.60 12.12
CA VAL A 177 -0.88 -13.72 12.66
C VAL A 177 -1.65 -14.74 11.84
N PRO A 178 -1.64 -16.03 12.24
CA PRO A 178 -2.34 -17.07 11.52
C PRO A 178 -3.81 -16.72 11.32
N HIS A 179 -4.24 -16.62 10.09
CA HIS A 179 -5.59 -16.27 9.71
C HIS A 179 -6.10 -17.23 8.64
N ASP A 180 -7.25 -17.89 8.89
CA ASP A 180 -7.78 -18.93 7.99
C ASP A 180 -8.04 -18.44 6.55
N ARG A 181 -8.18 -17.12 6.37
CA ARG A 181 -8.42 -16.52 5.06
C ARG A 181 -7.14 -16.17 4.28
N PHE A 182 -5.97 -16.13 4.92
CA PHE A 182 -4.69 -15.87 4.22
C PHE A 182 -4.06 -17.16 3.64
N ARG A 183 -4.69 -18.29 3.90
CA ARG A 183 -4.31 -19.62 3.41
C ARG A 183 -5.17 -19.99 2.19
#